data_782093dc868131ada7fbc7c0dd36abd9
#
_entry.id   782093dc868131ada7fbc7c0dd36abd9
#
_cell.length_a   1.000
_cell.length_b   1.000
_cell.length_c   1.000
_cell.angle_alpha   90.00
_cell.angle_beta   90.00
_cell.angle_gamma   90.00
#
_symmetry.space_group_name_H-M   'P 1'
#
loop_
_entity.id
_entity.type
_entity.pdbx_description
1 polymer ?
#
loop_
_entity_poly.entity_id
_entity_poly.type
_entity_poly.pdbx_seq_one_letter_code
_entity_poly.pdbx_strand_id
1 'polypeptide(L)'
;MAEEQHPTSLVFDAADEYRPEPLPAPEIPAWKDGSIRIGIHTSIAGDIAGALDLAHGLGANALQIFSASPRMWAGGAARIAPADCDRFRARRRELRLGPLVIHGNYLINLASPNPVLRARSVQAFHQELVRALSLGADFLVIHPGSSLNTGTGPAIAAVAQGLKQAARGLKLGELRILIENTAGQGSSLGARFDELQAILDGCRDLPVGVCIDTAHTFAAGWDLRSAEGLEAALREIDGTVGLDRVAVVHVNDSKTPLGSRVDRHEHVGKGRIGLEAFERILKHSLLAGRAFILETPIDKPGDDRRNVTVLWKLVGKEVKGSASRDGMKPRRKKVKKGSKGSRGSRGSKGKAGAGSRPARARGK
;
A
#
# COMPACT_ATOMS: atom_id res chain seq x y z
N MET A 1 1.44 -10.14 -50.27
CA MET A 1 1.28 -11.09 -49.16
C MET A 1 2.15 -10.60 -48.02
N ALA A 2 1.55 -9.95 -47.06
CA ALA A 2 2.24 -9.43 -45.88
C ALA A 2 2.10 -10.48 -44.78
N GLU A 3 3.23 -10.98 -44.26
CA GLU A 3 3.28 -11.89 -43.15
C GLU A 3 2.82 -11.18 -41.88
N GLU A 4 1.71 -11.66 -41.30
CA GLU A 4 1.28 -11.28 -39.95
C GLU A 4 2.27 -11.85 -38.93
N GLN A 5 3.05 -10.95 -38.33
CA GLN A 5 3.88 -11.30 -37.18
C GLN A 5 2.97 -11.48 -35.95
N HIS A 6 2.78 -12.73 -35.52
CA HIS A 6 2.17 -13.05 -34.25
C HIS A 6 2.98 -12.43 -33.10
N PRO A 7 2.33 -11.84 -32.09
CA PRO A 7 3.04 -11.30 -30.94
C PRO A 7 3.72 -12.45 -30.19
N THR A 8 5.03 -12.34 -30.04
CA THR A 8 5.91 -13.22 -29.29
C THR A 8 5.31 -13.52 -27.92
N SER A 9 5.08 -14.78 -27.64
CA SER A 9 4.79 -15.32 -26.31
C SER A 9 5.89 -14.84 -25.35
N LEU A 10 5.50 -14.09 -24.32
CA LEU A 10 6.41 -13.72 -23.22
C LEU A 10 6.81 -15.00 -22.49
N VAL A 11 7.89 -15.60 -22.93
CA VAL A 11 8.57 -16.70 -22.22
C VAL A 11 9.25 -16.04 -21.03
N PHE A 12 8.79 -16.36 -19.83
CA PHE A 12 9.52 -16.05 -18.62
C PHE A 12 10.79 -16.89 -18.62
N ASP A 13 11.92 -16.22 -18.81
CA ASP A 13 13.23 -16.86 -18.76
C ASP A 13 13.44 -17.38 -17.32
N ALA A 14 13.43 -18.71 -17.17
CA ALA A 14 13.52 -19.39 -15.88
C ALA A 14 14.94 -19.32 -15.25
N ALA A 15 15.88 -18.63 -15.90
CA ALA A 15 17.29 -18.67 -15.55
C ALA A 15 17.70 -17.76 -14.37
N ASP A 16 16.78 -16.92 -13.84
CA ASP A 16 17.08 -16.00 -12.73
C ASP A 16 16.12 -16.20 -11.55
N GLU A 17 15.93 -17.45 -11.12
CA GLU A 17 15.21 -17.76 -9.91
C GLU A 17 16.01 -17.23 -8.70
N TYR A 18 15.65 -16.03 -8.23
CA TYR A 18 16.02 -15.62 -6.88
C TYR A 18 15.41 -16.64 -5.91
N ARG A 19 16.25 -17.54 -5.37
CA ARG A 19 15.93 -18.41 -4.23
C ARG A 19 16.38 -17.68 -2.98
N PRO A 20 15.49 -16.99 -2.24
CA PRO A 20 15.85 -16.51 -0.92
C PRO A 20 16.25 -17.73 -0.10
N GLU A 21 17.40 -17.66 0.61
CA GLU A 21 17.72 -18.67 1.61
C GLU A 21 16.51 -18.84 2.54
N PRO A 22 16.16 -20.09 2.92
CA PRO A 22 15.07 -20.30 3.86
C PRO A 22 15.38 -19.50 5.12
N LEU A 23 14.51 -18.53 5.41
CA LEU A 23 14.59 -17.78 6.67
C LEU A 23 14.57 -18.81 7.82
N PRO A 24 15.40 -18.63 8.86
CA PRO A 24 15.29 -19.45 10.06
C PRO A 24 13.83 -19.45 10.50
N ALA A 25 13.35 -20.63 10.97
CA ALA A 25 11.96 -20.81 11.40
C ALA A 25 11.53 -19.58 12.22
N PRO A 26 10.43 -18.92 11.84
CA PRO A 26 10.06 -17.68 12.48
C PRO A 26 9.83 -17.96 13.96
N GLU A 27 10.62 -17.30 14.85
CA GLU A 27 10.12 -17.04 16.18
C GLU A 27 8.70 -16.48 16.03
N ILE A 28 7.74 -16.99 16.78
CA ILE A 28 6.34 -16.51 16.73
C ILE A 28 6.40 -14.99 16.71
N PRO A 29 6.01 -14.33 15.63
CA PRO A 29 6.13 -12.88 15.56
C PRO A 29 5.47 -12.29 16.79
N ALA A 30 6.09 -11.31 17.41
CA ALA A 30 5.60 -10.72 18.67
C ALA A 30 4.13 -10.27 18.62
N TRP A 31 3.54 -10.14 17.43
CA TRP A 31 2.12 -9.82 17.24
C TRP A 31 1.17 -11.03 17.39
N LYS A 32 1.67 -12.27 17.44
CA LYS A 32 0.88 -13.47 17.74
C LYS A 32 0.68 -13.67 19.26
N ASP A 33 1.18 -12.75 20.07
CA ASP A 33 1.06 -12.76 21.55
C ASP A 33 -0.31 -12.28 22.07
N GLY A 34 -1.28 -12.01 21.18
CA GLY A 34 -2.62 -11.50 21.54
C GLY A 34 -2.66 -9.99 21.84
N SER A 35 -1.53 -9.28 21.79
CA SER A 35 -1.55 -7.82 21.97
C SER A 35 -2.15 -7.12 20.76
N ILE A 36 -2.86 -6.00 21.03
CA ILE A 36 -3.40 -5.17 19.94
C ILE A 36 -2.28 -4.62 19.08
N ARG A 37 -2.48 -4.63 17.77
CA ARG A 37 -1.54 -4.15 16.76
C ARG A 37 -2.06 -2.88 16.13
N ILE A 38 -1.37 -1.78 16.39
CA ILE A 38 -1.64 -0.48 15.78
C ILE A 38 -0.46 -0.11 14.91
N GLY A 39 -0.73 0.03 13.63
CA GLY A 39 0.27 0.34 12.60
C GLY A 39 -0.08 1.59 11.83
N ILE A 40 0.86 1.99 11.00
CA ILE A 40 0.71 3.13 10.10
C ILE A 40 1.44 2.87 8.79
N HIS A 41 0.88 3.40 7.70
CA HIS A 41 1.54 3.41 6.41
C HIS A 41 2.62 4.49 6.39
N THR A 42 3.89 4.08 6.21
CA THR A 42 5.03 5.00 6.17
C THR A 42 5.73 4.99 4.82
N SER A 43 6.41 6.10 4.51
CA SER A 43 7.19 6.25 3.29
C SER A 43 8.51 5.49 3.37
N ILE A 44 8.90 4.85 2.28
CA ILE A 44 10.21 4.21 2.09
C ILE A 44 11.23 5.13 1.41
N ALA A 45 10.91 6.40 1.21
CA ALA A 45 11.77 7.34 0.51
C ALA A 45 13.11 7.52 1.23
N GLY A 46 14.21 7.31 0.51
CA GLY A 46 15.57 7.49 0.98
C GLY A 46 16.21 6.24 1.60
N ASP A 47 15.55 5.56 2.51
CA ASP A 47 16.01 4.31 3.14
C ASP A 47 14.81 3.47 3.58
N ILE A 48 14.72 2.26 3.05
CA ILE A 48 13.60 1.38 3.38
C ILE A 48 13.57 1.00 4.88
N ALA A 49 14.73 0.84 5.52
CA ALA A 49 14.81 0.55 6.95
C ALA A 49 14.39 1.76 7.81
N GLY A 50 14.54 2.98 7.31
CA GLY A 50 14.06 4.19 7.96
C GLY A 50 12.56 4.24 8.16
N ALA A 51 11.79 3.52 7.33
CA ALA A 51 10.33 3.38 7.50
C ALA A 51 9.99 2.68 8.83
N LEU A 52 10.80 1.71 9.25
CA LEU A 52 10.65 1.01 10.53
C LEU A 52 10.91 1.96 11.71
N ASP A 53 12.00 2.73 11.64
CA ASP A 53 12.34 3.71 12.68
C ASP A 53 11.25 4.79 12.80
N LEU A 54 10.71 5.23 11.67
CA LEU A 54 9.62 6.20 11.64
C LEU A 54 8.38 5.63 12.34
N ALA A 55 7.90 4.45 11.92
CA ALA A 55 6.72 3.83 12.53
C ALA A 55 6.90 3.61 14.04
N HIS A 56 8.04 3.05 14.45
CA HIS A 56 8.36 2.85 15.87
C HIS A 56 8.42 4.17 16.63
N GLY A 57 9.05 5.19 16.07
CA GLY A 57 9.14 6.53 16.65
C GLY A 57 7.77 7.22 16.78
N LEU A 58 6.79 6.89 15.95
CA LEU A 58 5.40 7.34 16.05
C LEU A 58 4.61 6.59 17.13
N GLY A 59 5.15 5.50 17.66
CA GLY A 59 4.50 4.64 18.65
C GLY A 59 3.70 3.49 18.05
N ALA A 60 3.85 3.22 16.76
CA ALA A 60 3.25 2.05 16.12
C ALA A 60 4.02 0.77 16.48
N ASN A 61 3.31 -0.37 16.54
CA ASN A 61 3.89 -1.70 16.72
C ASN A 61 3.61 -2.63 15.53
N ALA A 62 2.98 -2.12 14.48
CA ALA A 62 2.82 -2.73 13.16
C ALA A 62 3.19 -1.70 12.09
N LEU A 63 3.37 -2.14 10.86
CA LEU A 63 3.86 -1.28 9.78
C LEU A 63 3.24 -1.67 8.46
N GLN A 64 2.84 -0.67 7.66
CA GLN A 64 2.56 -0.83 6.25
C GLN A 64 3.46 0.09 5.42
N ILE A 65 3.93 -0.42 4.28
CA ILE A 65 4.74 0.33 3.32
C ILE A 65 4.37 -0.07 1.89
N PHE A 66 4.70 0.80 0.93
CA PHE A 66 4.89 0.35 -0.45
C PHE A 66 6.26 -0.32 -0.58
N SER A 67 6.38 -1.33 -1.43
CA SER A 67 7.67 -1.97 -1.70
C SER A 67 8.48 -1.25 -2.78
N ALA A 68 7.83 -0.35 -3.53
CA ALA A 68 8.40 0.50 -4.57
C ALA A 68 7.53 1.77 -4.72
N SER A 69 7.87 2.66 -5.68
CA SER A 69 7.02 3.84 -5.96
C SER A 69 5.60 3.41 -6.40
N PRO A 70 4.53 3.81 -5.69
CA PRO A 70 3.18 3.30 -5.95
C PRO A 70 2.51 3.90 -7.20
N ARG A 71 3.13 4.89 -7.83
CA ARG A 71 2.62 5.60 -9.02
C ARG A 71 3.45 5.37 -10.26
N MET A 72 4.41 4.45 -10.19
CA MET A 72 5.28 4.12 -11.31
C MET A 72 5.26 2.61 -11.53
N TRP A 73 5.22 2.21 -12.80
CA TRP A 73 5.52 0.83 -13.13
C TRP A 73 6.98 0.57 -12.79
N ALA A 74 7.24 -0.33 -11.86
CA ALA A 74 8.59 -0.77 -11.59
C ALA A 74 9.14 -1.45 -12.87
N GLY A 75 10.22 -0.90 -13.41
CA GLY A 75 10.98 -1.58 -14.47
C GLY A 75 11.64 -2.84 -13.91
N GLY A 76 12.10 -3.75 -14.78
CA GLY A 76 12.71 -5.04 -14.39
C GLY A 76 13.90 -4.98 -13.41
N ALA A 77 14.41 -3.78 -13.09
CA ALA A 77 15.52 -3.55 -12.15
C ALA A 77 15.07 -3.23 -10.72
N ALA A 78 13.79 -3.32 -10.38
CA ALA A 78 13.27 -2.90 -9.08
C ALA A 78 13.41 -3.98 -7.98
N ARG A 79 14.54 -4.69 -7.95
CA ARG A 79 14.89 -5.55 -6.81
C ARG A 79 15.50 -4.68 -5.70
N ILE A 80 15.06 -4.91 -4.47
CA ILE A 80 15.73 -4.36 -3.29
C ILE A 80 17.04 -5.11 -3.14
N ALA A 81 18.16 -4.39 -2.92
CA ALA A 81 19.44 -5.05 -2.75
C ALA A 81 19.39 -6.04 -1.57
N PRO A 82 19.99 -7.24 -1.67
CA PRO A 82 19.95 -8.23 -0.60
C PRO A 82 20.41 -7.67 0.75
N ALA A 83 21.49 -6.88 0.77
CA ALA A 83 21.98 -6.24 1.99
C ALA A 83 20.96 -5.29 2.63
N ASP A 84 20.14 -4.60 1.83
CA ASP A 84 19.07 -3.72 2.34
C ASP A 84 17.91 -4.55 2.90
N CYS A 85 17.58 -5.68 2.27
CA CYS A 85 16.60 -6.63 2.80
C CYS A 85 17.06 -7.20 4.16
N ASP A 86 18.33 -7.61 4.28
CA ASP A 86 18.88 -8.15 5.52
C ASP A 86 18.86 -7.10 6.63
N ARG A 87 19.29 -5.88 6.33
CA ARG A 87 19.27 -4.74 7.25
C ARG A 87 17.83 -4.44 7.70
N PHE A 88 16.88 -4.42 6.77
CA PHE A 88 15.46 -4.19 7.05
C PHE A 88 14.91 -5.27 8.00
N ARG A 89 15.12 -6.56 7.68
CA ARG A 89 14.64 -7.67 8.51
C ARG A 89 15.27 -7.66 9.91
N ALA A 90 16.58 -7.39 10.00
CA ALA A 90 17.28 -7.27 11.28
C ALA A 90 16.69 -6.12 12.13
N ARG A 91 16.50 -4.95 11.51
CA ARG A 91 15.94 -3.78 12.20
C ARG A 91 14.50 -4.00 12.65
N ARG A 92 13.68 -4.67 11.80
CA ARG A 92 12.31 -5.04 12.16
C ARG A 92 12.26 -5.93 13.40
N ARG A 93 13.13 -6.94 13.47
CA ARG A 93 13.23 -7.83 14.66
C ARG A 93 13.66 -7.06 15.91
N GLU A 94 14.68 -6.22 15.81
CA GLU A 94 15.14 -5.37 16.91
C GLU A 94 14.02 -4.48 17.48
N LEU A 95 13.24 -3.84 16.62
CA LEU A 95 12.12 -2.98 16.99
C LEU A 95 10.85 -3.76 17.37
N ARG A 96 10.83 -5.09 17.18
CA ARG A 96 9.67 -5.97 17.41
C ARG A 96 8.40 -5.49 16.68
N LEU A 97 8.56 -4.96 15.44
CA LEU A 97 7.45 -4.48 14.63
C LEU A 97 6.80 -5.64 13.87
N GLY A 98 5.50 -5.80 14.03
CA GLY A 98 4.72 -6.80 13.30
C GLY A 98 3.24 -6.68 13.53
N PRO A 99 2.41 -7.05 12.52
CA PRO A 99 2.85 -7.52 11.21
C PRO A 99 3.47 -6.43 10.33
N LEU A 100 4.27 -6.86 9.33
CA LEU A 100 4.66 -6.07 8.19
C LEU A 100 3.67 -6.30 7.06
N VAL A 101 3.05 -5.24 6.61
CA VAL A 101 2.12 -5.22 5.48
C VAL A 101 2.78 -4.50 4.32
N ILE A 102 2.79 -5.11 3.15
CA ILE A 102 3.11 -4.41 1.90
C ILE A 102 1.78 -4.03 1.24
N HIS A 103 1.64 -2.80 0.81
CA HIS A 103 0.50 -2.40 -0.03
C HIS A 103 0.92 -2.42 -1.50
N GLY A 104 0.09 -3.02 -2.34
CA GLY A 104 0.33 -3.11 -3.78
C GLY A 104 0.27 -1.75 -4.48
N ASN A 105 0.96 -1.65 -5.62
CA ASN A 105 1.00 -0.44 -6.42
C ASN A 105 -0.39 -0.08 -6.98
N TYR A 106 -0.76 1.20 -6.96
CA TYR A 106 -2.06 1.71 -7.45
C TYR A 106 -2.31 1.49 -8.95
N LEU A 107 -1.27 1.27 -9.74
CA LEU A 107 -1.40 1.05 -11.18
C LEU A 107 -1.85 -0.37 -11.53
N ILE A 108 -1.75 -1.30 -10.58
CA ILE A 108 -2.10 -2.70 -10.79
C ILE A 108 -3.62 -2.81 -10.92
N ASN A 109 -4.09 -3.31 -12.06
CA ASN A 109 -5.49 -3.64 -12.29
C ASN A 109 -5.58 -5.03 -12.94
N LEU A 110 -5.67 -6.07 -12.09
CA LEU A 110 -5.80 -7.46 -12.54
C LEU A 110 -7.14 -7.73 -13.22
N ALA A 111 -8.15 -6.91 -12.93
CA ALA A 111 -9.48 -6.98 -13.54
C ALA A 111 -9.55 -6.33 -14.93
N SER A 112 -8.47 -5.68 -15.41
CA SER A 112 -8.51 -4.89 -16.63
C SER A 112 -8.96 -5.72 -17.84
N PRO A 113 -9.93 -5.23 -18.64
CA PRO A 113 -10.31 -5.85 -19.92
C PRO A 113 -9.21 -5.72 -20.99
N ASN A 114 -8.36 -4.71 -20.87
CA ASN A 114 -7.24 -4.53 -21.78
C ASN A 114 -6.16 -5.60 -21.51
N PRO A 115 -5.89 -6.51 -22.44
CA PRO A 115 -4.96 -7.62 -22.22
C PRO A 115 -3.53 -7.17 -21.94
N VAL A 116 -3.08 -6.08 -22.57
CA VAL A 116 -1.73 -5.53 -22.35
C VAL A 116 -1.60 -4.96 -20.95
N LEU A 117 -2.59 -4.18 -20.50
CA LEU A 117 -2.59 -3.63 -19.15
C LEU A 117 -2.70 -4.73 -18.09
N ARG A 118 -3.53 -5.75 -18.35
CA ARG A 118 -3.67 -6.89 -17.44
C ARG A 118 -2.38 -7.70 -17.33
N ALA A 119 -1.72 -8.01 -18.45
CA ALA A 119 -0.43 -8.71 -18.45
C ALA A 119 0.64 -7.90 -17.67
N ARG A 120 0.70 -6.59 -17.89
CA ARG A 120 1.59 -5.69 -17.16
C ARG A 120 1.26 -5.66 -15.65
N SER A 121 -0.01 -5.70 -15.30
CA SER A 121 -0.47 -5.77 -13.90
C SER A 121 -0.07 -7.08 -13.24
N VAL A 122 -0.18 -8.21 -13.93
CA VAL A 122 0.26 -9.52 -13.45
C VAL A 122 1.77 -9.51 -13.19
N GLN A 123 2.57 -9.00 -14.13
CA GLN A 123 4.01 -8.87 -13.97
C GLN A 123 4.38 -7.95 -12.80
N ALA A 124 3.71 -6.81 -12.66
CA ALA A 124 3.96 -5.89 -11.56
C ALA A 124 3.61 -6.52 -10.21
N PHE A 125 2.49 -7.26 -10.13
CA PHE A 125 2.10 -7.94 -8.90
C PHE A 125 3.05 -9.10 -8.55
N HIS A 126 3.55 -9.84 -9.54
CA HIS A 126 4.63 -10.80 -9.31
C HIS A 126 5.85 -10.16 -8.66
N GLN A 127 6.27 -8.99 -9.14
CA GLN A 127 7.38 -8.25 -8.54
C GLN A 127 7.08 -7.75 -7.12
N GLU A 128 5.81 -7.36 -6.83
CA GLU A 128 5.39 -7.04 -5.45
C GLU A 128 5.54 -8.26 -4.54
N LEU A 129 5.12 -9.45 -4.99
CA LEU A 129 5.27 -10.71 -4.25
C LEU A 129 6.75 -11.01 -3.96
N VAL A 130 7.62 -10.89 -4.97
CA VAL A 130 9.07 -11.11 -4.81
C VAL A 130 9.66 -10.14 -3.77
N ARG A 131 9.32 -8.85 -3.82
CA ARG A 131 9.82 -7.86 -2.84
C ARG A 131 9.25 -8.10 -1.45
N ALA A 132 7.95 -8.45 -1.35
CA ALA A 132 7.32 -8.80 -0.08
C ALA A 132 8.02 -9.99 0.60
N LEU A 133 8.31 -11.05 -0.17
CA LEU A 133 9.08 -12.21 0.31
C LEU A 133 10.49 -11.81 0.74
N SER A 134 11.19 -10.98 -0.06
CA SER A 134 12.54 -10.54 0.26
C SER A 134 12.61 -9.72 1.55
N LEU A 135 11.57 -8.93 1.85
CA LEU A 135 11.45 -8.15 3.08
C LEU A 135 10.94 -8.96 4.28
N GLY A 136 10.50 -10.21 4.06
CA GLY A 136 9.87 -11.04 5.08
C GLY A 136 8.52 -10.46 5.53
N ALA A 137 7.70 -9.98 4.58
CA ALA A 137 6.38 -9.47 4.88
C ALA A 137 5.41 -10.58 5.31
N ASP A 138 4.49 -10.24 6.21
CA ASP A 138 3.42 -11.15 6.65
C ASP A 138 2.24 -11.08 5.68
N PHE A 139 1.97 -9.88 5.15
CA PHE A 139 0.82 -9.60 4.27
C PHE A 139 1.21 -8.74 3.07
N LEU A 140 0.56 -9.02 1.94
CA LEU A 140 0.56 -8.17 0.75
C LEU A 140 -0.89 -7.82 0.42
N VAL A 141 -1.29 -6.57 0.66
CA VAL A 141 -2.61 -6.03 0.38
C VAL A 141 -2.69 -5.55 -1.06
N ILE A 142 -3.80 -5.84 -1.74
CA ILE A 142 -4.07 -5.35 -3.09
C ILE A 142 -5.56 -5.03 -3.26
N HIS A 143 -5.87 -3.93 -3.94
CA HIS A 143 -7.22 -3.68 -4.44
C HIS A 143 -7.54 -4.66 -5.59
N PRO A 144 -8.78 -5.16 -5.70
CA PRO A 144 -9.16 -6.06 -6.79
C PRO A 144 -8.98 -5.44 -8.18
N GLY A 145 -9.06 -4.11 -8.26
CA GLY A 145 -9.02 -3.35 -9.50
C GLY A 145 -10.41 -2.94 -9.99
N SER A 146 -10.49 -2.59 -11.26
CA SER A 146 -11.69 -2.04 -11.89
C SER A 146 -12.08 -2.83 -13.11
N SER A 147 -13.37 -3.22 -13.20
CA SER A 147 -13.94 -4.01 -14.30
C SER A 147 -14.11 -3.20 -15.58
N LEU A 148 -14.10 -1.86 -15.48
CA LEU A 148 -14.45 -0.96 -16.56
C LEU A 148 -15.82 -1.38 -17.19
N ASN A 149 -15.81 -1.83 -18.45
CA ASN A 149 -17.05 -2.16 -19.18
C ASN A 149 -17.30 -3.67 -19.34
N THR A 150 -16.56 -4.55 -18.64
CA THR A 150 -16.67 -6.02 -18.85
C THR A 150 -17.69 -6.71 -17.96
N GLY A 151 -18.29 -5.99 -17.00
CA GLY A 151 -19.15 -6.60 -15.98
C GLY A 151 -18.36 -7.27 -14.85
N THR A 152 -19.04 -7.53 -13.75
CA THR A 152 -18.44 -7.97 -12.49
C THR A 152 -17.90 -9.41 -12.57
N GLY A 153 -18.67 -10.35 -13.10
CA GLY A 153 -18.28 -11.77 -13.13
C GLY A 153 -16.98 -12.06 -13.91
N PRO A 154 -16.88 -11.65 -15.19
CA PRO A 154 -15.63 -11.78 -15.95
C PRO A 154 -14.44 -11.09 -15.32
N ALA A 155 -14.67 -9.92 -14.69
CA ALA A 155 -13.62 -9.16 -14.03
C ALA A 155 -13.09 -9.86 -12.77
N ILE A 156 -13.98 -10.45 -11.95
CA ILE A 156 -13.62 -11.29 -10.78
C ILE A 156 -12.78 -12.50 -11.23
N ALA A 157 -13.21 -13.20 -12.28
CA ALA A 157 -12.45 -14.32 -12.83
C ALA A 157 -11.05 -13.90 -13.30
N ALA A 158 -10.93 -12.70 -13.92
CA ALA A 158 -9.66 -12.15 -14.36
C ALA A 158 -8.73 -11.83 -13.18
N VAL A 159 -9.27 -11.29 -12.06
CA VAL A 159 -8.50 -11.05 -10.82
C VAL A 159 -7.95 -12.37 -10.29
N ALA A 160 -8.80 -13.38 -10.11
CA ALA A 160 -8.38 -14.67 -9.60
C ALA A 160 -7.30 -15.34 -10.48
N GLN A 161 -7.48 -15.29 -11.80
CA GLN A 161 -6.48 -15.80 -12.74
C GLN A 161 -5.18 -14.99 -12.65
N GLY A 162 -5.27 -13.66 -12.57
CA GLY A 162 -4.10 -12.79 -12.46
C GLY A 162 -3.27 -13.03 -11.21
N LEU A 163 -3.93 -13.23 -10.06
CA LEU A 163 -3.28 -13.59 -8.80
C LEU A 163 -2.53 -14.92 -8.91
N LYS A 164 -3.16 -15.95 -9.49
CA LYS A 164 -2.53 -17.26 -9.72
C LYS A 164 -1.33 -17.18 -10.67
N GLN A 165 -1.47 -16.41 -11.73
CA GLN A 165 -0.38 -16.20 -12.70
C GLN A 165 0.79 -15.46 -12.05
N ALA A 166 0.52 -14.41 -11.27
CA ALA A 166 1.56 -13.66 -10.58
C ALA A 166 2.28 -14.49 -9.50
N ALA A 167 1.60 -15.40 -8.84
CA ALA A 167 2.18 -16.28 -7.82
C ALA A 167 2.91 -17.50 -8.39
N ARG A 168 2.81 -17.75 -9.70
CA ARG A 168 3.40 -18.95 -10.32
C ARG A 168 4.92 -18.98 -10.11
N GLY A 169 5.44 -20.14 -9.68
CA GLY A 169 6.86 -20.36 -9.42
C GLY A 169 7.35 -19.81 -8.08
N LEU A 170 6.53 -19.07 -7.32
CA LEU A 170 6.90 -18.55 -6.02
C LEU A 170 6.48 -19.49 -4.88
N LYS A 171 7.34 -19.66 -3.90
CA LYS A 171 7.00 -20.28 -2.61
C LYS A 171 6.60 -19.17 -1.64
N LEU A 172 5.30 -18.98 -1.43
CA LEU A 172 4.80 -17.87 -0.62
C LEU A 172 5.06 -18.04 0.89
N GLY A 173 5.29 -19.28 1.37
CA GLY A 173 5.56 -19.55 2.79
C GLY A 173 4.44 -18.99 3.69
N GLU A 174 4.82 -18.14 4.64
CA GLU A 174 3.87 -17.48 5.57
C GLU A 174 3.23 -16.22 4.97
N LEU A 175 3.70 -15.72 3.82
CA LEU A 175 3.12 -14.54 3.17
C LEU A 175 1.69 -14.82 2.70
N ARG A 176 0.74 -14.00 3.12
CA ARG A 176 -0.65 -14.05 2.66
C ARG A 176 -0.98 -12.83 1.79
N ILE A 177 -1.72 -13.08 0.72
CA ILE A 177 -2.25 -12.03 -0.14
C ILE A 177 -3.61 -11.62 0.43
N LEU A 178 -3.79 -10.32 0.70
CA LEU A 178 -5.05 -9.78 1.20
C LEU A 178 -5.74 -8.96 0.12
N ILE A 179 -6.95 -9.34 -0.22
CA ILE A 179 -7.78 -8.54 -1.12
C ILE A 179 -8.51 -7.49 -0.28
N GLU A 180 -8.32 -6.24 -0.62
CA GLU A 180 -8.93 -5.14 0.10
C GLU A 180 -10.31 -4.79 -0.48
N ASN A 181 -11.30 -4.56 0.41
CA ASN A 181 -12.57 -4.01 -0.02
C ASN A 181 -12.39 -2.56 -0.50
N THR A 182 -13.30 -2.08 -1.34
CA THR A 182 -13.24 -0.75 -1.92
C THR A 182 -14.52 0.06 -1.65
N ALA A 183 -14.43 1.37 -1.82
CA ALA A 183 -15.58 2.27 -1.71
C ALA A 183 -16.63 2.06 -2.83
N GLY A 184 -16.29 1.33 -3.90
CA GLY A 184 -17.16 1.16 -5.07
C GLY A 184 -17.17 2.37 -6.00
N GLN A 185 -16.09 3.14 -6.04
CA GLN A 185 -15.94 4.28 -6.92
C GLN A 185 -15.84 3.83 -8.37
N GLY A 186 -16.72 4.37 -9.24
CA GLY A 186 -16.77 4.00 -10.65
C GLY A 186 -17.12 2.52 -10.86
N SER A 187 -16.20 1.76 -11.45
CA SER A 187 -16.34 0.32 -11.70
C SER A 187 -15.36 -0.52 -10.86
N SER A 188 -14.91 0.01 -9.72
CA SER A 188 -14.04 -0.73 -8.79
C SER A 188 -14.78 -1.94 -8.23
N LEU A 189 -14.10 -3.09 -8.22
CA LEU A 189 -14.56 -4.32 -7.59
C LEU A 189 -14.29 -4.29 -6.09
N GLY A 190 -14.99 -5.15 -5.34
CA GLY A 190 -14.76 -5.32 -3.91
C GLY A 190 -15.53 -4.35 -3.02
N ALA A 191 -16.49 -3.59 -3.56
CA ALA A 191 -17.42 -2.80 -2.75
C ALA A 191 -18.45 -3.68 -2.02
N ARG A 192 -18.71 -4.87 -2.52
CA ARG A 192 -19.57 -5.88 -1.95
C ARG A 192 -18.72 -7.03 -1.45
N PHE A 193 -19.05 -7.58 -0.30
CA PHE A 193 -18.27 -8.68 0.29
C PHE A 193 -18.42 -9.99 -0.50
N ASP A 194 -19.56 -10.19 -1.20
CA ASP A 194 -19.73 -11.33 -2.10
C ASP A 194 -18.79 -11.28 -3.33
N GLU A 195 -18.39 -10.09 -3.79
CA GLU A 195 -17.38 -9.95 -4.83
C GLU A 195 -16.00 -10.39 -4.32
N LEU A 196 -15.65 -10.03 -3.06
CA LEU A 196 -14.43 -10.51 -2.41
C LEU A 196 -14.47 -12.03 -2.25
N GLN A 197 -15.59 -12.58 -1.77
CA GLN A 197 -15.76 -14.03 -1.63
C GLN A 197 -15.55 -14.74 -2.96
N ALA A 198 -16.13 -14.24 -4.05
CA ALA A 198 -15.98 -14.84 -5.36
C ALA A 198 -14.51 -14.81 -5.86
N ILE A 199 -13.75 -13.76 -5.54
CA ILE A 199 -12.30 -13.69 -5.81
C ILE A 199 -11.55 -14.74 -4.98
N LEU A 200 -11.84 -14.86 -3.68
CA LEU A 200 -11.22 -15.87 -2.79
C LEU A 200 -11.51 -17.28 -3.27
N ASP A 201 -12.75 -17.55 -3.69
CA ASP A 201 -13.15 -18.85 -4.24
C ASP A 201 -12.38 -19.20 -5.52
N GLY A 202 -12.12 -18.20 -6.34
CA GLY A 202 -11.27 -18.34 -7.52
C GLY A 202 -9.80 -18.62 -7.22
N CYS A 203 -9.34 -18.39 -5.97
CA CYS A 203 -7.94 -18.46 -5.53
C CYS A 203 -7.69 -19.44 -4.38
N ARG A 204 -8.52 -20.47 -4.19
CA ARG A 204 -8.43 -21.42 -3.06
C ARG A 204 -7.09 -22.15 -2.95
N ASP A 205 -6.33 -22.18 -4.02
CA ASP A 205 -4.99 -22.75 -4.12
C ASP A 205 -3.87 -21.78 -3.66
N LEU A 206 -4.23 -20.53 -3.31
CA LEU A 206 -3.31 -19.53 -2.79
C LEU A 206 -3.62 -19.18 -1.33
N PRO A 207 -2.63 -18.73 -0.55
CA PRO A 207 -2.84 -18.23 0.80
C PRO A 207 -3.48 -16.82 0.76
N VAL A 208 -4.76 -16.75 0.43
CA VAL A 208 -5.52 -15.50 0.30
C VAL A 208 -6.37 -15.22 1.53
N GLY A 209 -6.57 -13.95 1.82
CA GLY A 209 -7.45 -13.43 2.85
C GLY A 209 -7.96 -12.05 2.47
N VAL A 210 -8.44 -11.29 3.45
CA VAL A 210 -9.08 -10.00 3.24
C VAL A 210 -8.47 -8.93 4.13
N CYS A 211 -8.33 -7.72 3.58
CA CYS A 211 -8.14 -6.48 4.30
C CYS A 211 -9.46 -5.71 4.26
N ILE A 212 -9.93 -5.22 5.41
CA ILE A 212 -11.13 -4.39 5.51
C ILE A 212 -10.73 -2.95 5.80
N ASP A 213 -11.05 -2.03 4.88
CA ASP A 213 -10.92 -0.59 5.12
C ASP A 213 -12.24 -0.01 5.63
N THR A 214 -12.19 0.73 6.73
CA THR A 214 -13.37 1.32 7.38
C THR A 214 -13.98 2.47 6.59
N ALA A 215 -13.17 3.29 5.93
CA ALA A 215 -13.65 4.38 5.07
C ALA A 215 -14.29 3.81 3.80
N HIS A 216 -13.71 2.76 3.21
CA HIS A 216 -14.28 2.06 2.06
C HIS A 216 -15.61 1.39 2.43
N THR A 217 -15.65 0.67 3.54
CA THR A 217 -16.85 0.00 4.06
C THR A 217 -17.99 1.02 4.26
N PHE A 218 -17.68 2.17 4.88
CA PHE A 218 -18.63 3.25 5.10
C PHE A 218 -19.10 3.89 3.78
N ALA A 219 -18.17 4.19 2.89
CA ALA A 219 -18.50 4.76 1.58
C ALA A 219 -19.28 3.78 0.68
N ALA A 220 -19.11 2.47 0.86
CA ALA A 220 -19.87 1.43 0.18
C ALA A 220 -21.31 1.28 0.73
N GLY A 221 -21.63 1.84 1.91
CA GLY A 221 -23.00 1.90 2.45
C GLY A 221 -23.20 1.20 3.79
N TRP A 222 -22.16 0.68 4.42
CA TRP A 222 -22.25 0.06 5.74
C TRP A 222 -22.06 1.10 6.86
N ASP A 223 -23.08 1.33 7.66
CA ASP A 223 -23.01 2.33 8.72
C ASP A 223 -22.29 1.83 9.95
N LEU A 224 -21.02 2.18 10.07
CA LEU A 224 -20.16 1.78 11.20
C LEU A 224 -20.34 2.68 12.44
N ARG A 225 -21.17 3.73 12.38
CA ARG A 225 -21.29 4.73 13.45
C ARG A 225 -22.03 4.22 14.67
N SER A 226 -22.98 3.33 14.51
CA SER A 226 -23.72 2.73 15.63
C SER A 226 -23.22 1.32 15.94
N ALA A 227 -23.54 0.82 17.13
CA ALA A 227 -23.22 -0.56 17.50
C ALA A 227 -23.96 -1.55 16.59
N GLU A 228 -25.24 -1.30 16.31
CA GLU A 228 -26.09 -2.14 15.46
C GLU A 228 -25.59 -2.18 14.04
N GLY A 229 -25.14 -1.04 13.51
CA GLY A 229 -24.56 -0.95 12.16
C GLY A 229 -23.24 -1.70 12.04
N LEU A 230 -22.35 -1.56 13.01
CA LEU A 230 -21.10 -2.32 13.07
C LEU A 230 -21.37 -3.83 13.14
N GLU A 231 -22.28 -4.27 14.01
CA GLU A 231 -22.67 -5.67 14.11
C GLU A 231 -23.29 -6.21 12.81
N ALA A 232 -24.07 -5.40 12.09
CA ALA A 232 -24.63 -5.77 10.80
C ALA A 232 -23.51 -5.96 9.76
N ALA A 233 -22.55 -5.03 9.70
CA ALA A 233 -21.40 -5.14 8.80
C ALA A 233 -20.54 -6.37 9.11
N LEU A 234 -20.25 -6.63 10.39
CA LEU A 234 -19.46 -7.79 10.80
C LEU A 234 -20.17 -9.11 10.51
N ARG A 235 -21.49 -9.19 10.71
CA ARG A 235 -22.28 -10.38 10.34
C ARG A 235 -22.25 -10.63 8.83
N GLU A 236 -22.34 -9.58 8.03
CA GLU A 236 -22.25 -9.71 6.56
C GLU A 236 -20.86 -10.19 6.13
N ILE A 237 -19.78 -9.63 6.71
CA ILE A 237 -18.41 -10.07 6.44
C ILE A 237 -18.25 -11.54 6.84
N ASP A 238 -18.75 -11.93 8.03
CA ASP A 238 -18.64 -13.30 8.51
C ASP A 238 -19.43 -14.29 7.65
N GLY A 239 -20.66 -13.92 7.29
CA GLY A 239 -21.55 -14.75 6.46
C GLY A 239 -21.10 -14.88 5.00
N THR A 240 -20.24 -14.00 4.52
CA THR A 240 -19.70 -14.02 3.15
C THR A 240 -18.27 -14.52 3.11
N VAL A 241 -17.31 -13.67 3.47
CA VAL A 241 -15.88 -13.96 3.36
C VAL A 241 -15.31 -14.76 4.55
N GLY A 242 -15.97 -14.70 5.71
CA GLY A 242 -15.49 -15.25 6.98
C GLY A 242 -14.55 -14.29 7.70
N LEU A 243 -14.84 -13.97 8.98
CA LEU A 243 -13.99 -13.08 9.78
C LEU A 243 -12.61 -13.68 10.07
N ASP A 244 -12.45 -14.99 10.04
CA ASP A 244 -11.16 -15.69 10.17
C ASP A 244 -10.19 -15.37 9.03
N ARG A 245 -10.70 -14.96 7.88
CA ARG A 245 -9.89 -14.53 6.72
C ARG A 245 -9.50 -13.05 6.78
N VAL A 246 -10.11 -12.25 7.64
CA VAL A 246 -9.74 -10.85 7.85
C VAL A 246 -8.47 -10.79 8.70
N ALA A 247 -7.35 -10.36 8.14
CA ALA A 247 -6.08 -10.27 8.85
C ALA A 247 -5.70 -8.84 9.22
N VAL A 248 -6.08 -7.87 8.38
CA VAL A 248 -5.77 -6.45 8.51
C VAL A 248 -7.05 -5.63 8.44
N VAL A 249 -7.15 -4.61 9.25
CA VAL A 249 -8.19 -3.57 9.18
C VAL A 249 -7.49 -2.23 8.96
N HIS A 250 -7.75 -1.59 7.82
CA HIS A 250 -7.37 -0.20 7.61
C HIS A 250 -8.34 0.69 8.39
N VAL A 251 -7.81 1.45 9.36
CA VAL A 251 -8.63 2.27 10.28
C VAL A 251 -8.57 3.73 9.85
N ASN A 252 -9.32 4.05 8.82
CA ASN A 252 -9.40 5.35 8.19
C ASN A 252 -10.80 5.96 8.40
N ASP A 253 -10.86 7.22 8.83
CA ASP A 253 -12.12 7.95 8.85
C ASP A 253 -12.46 8.42 7.43
N SER A 254 -13.73 8.72 7.17
CA SER A 254 -14.20 9.09 5.83
C SER A 254 -14.52 10.58 5.75
N LYS A 255 -13.96 11.28 4.74
CA LYS A 255 -14.39 12.65 4.38
C LYS A 255 -15.79 12.67 3.78
N THR A 256 -16.21 11.57 3.17
CA THR A 256 -17.43 11.49 2.37
C THR A 256 -18.58 10.85 3.14
N PRO A 257 -19.85 11.13 2.76
CA PRO A 257 -21.01 10.55 3.41
C PRO A 257 -21.11 9.03 3.25
N LEU A 258 -21.90 8.41 4.12
CA LEU A 258 -22.34 7.01 3.99
C LEU A 258 -22.93 6.75 2.60
N GLY A 259 -22.47 5.67 1.96
CA GLY A 259 -22.96 5.25 0.65
C GLY A 259 -22.55 6.14 -0.52
N SER A 260 -21.61 7.06 -0.31
CA SER A 260 -21.13 8.00 -1.33
C SER A 260 -20.42 7.35 -2.52
N ARG A 261 -19.87 6.16 -2.32
CA ARG A 261 -18.97 5.47 -3.27
C ARG A 261 -17.77 6.30 -3.69
N VAL A 262 -17.26 7.12 -2.74
CA VAL A 262 -16.08 7.96 -2.99
C VAL A 262 -15.03 7.69 -1.93
N ASP A 263 -13.87 7.25 -2.38
CA ASP A 263 -12.71 6.97 -1.54
C ASP A 263 -11.97 8.27 -1.20
N ARG A 264 -12.13 8.73 0.06
CA ARG A 264 -11.42 9.89 0.62
C ARG A 264 -11.25 9.69 2.12
N HIS A 265 -10.02 9.40 2.53
CA HIS A 265 -9.66 9.21 3.93
C HIS A 265 -9.59 10.55 4.68
N GLU A 266 -9.92 10.50 5.96
CA GLU A 266 -9.81 11.60 6.92
C GLU A 266 -9.05 11.13 8.16
N HIS A 267 -8.58 12.05 8.96
CA HIS A 267 -8.01 11.78 10.27
C HIS A 267 -9.05 11.14 11.20
N VAL A 268 -8.61 10.18 11.99
CA VAL A 268 -9.47 9.45 12.93
C VAL A 268 -10.26 10.42 13.83
N GLY A 269 -11.56 10.31 13.80
CA GLY A 269 -12.50 11.13 14.56
C GLY A 269 -12.75 12.53 14.01
N LYS A 270 -12.25 12.84 12.81
CA LYS A 270 -12.52 14.12 12.13
C LYS A 270 -13.39 13.97 10.90
N GLY A 271 -13.69 12.75 10.50
CA GLY A 271 -14.55 12.42 9.38
C GLY A 271 -15.99 12.12 9.79
N ARG A 272 -16.65 11.35 8.94
CA ARG A 272 -18.07 11.02 9.07
C ARG A 272 -18.34 9.75 9.87
N ILE A 273 -17.32 8.95 10.17
CA ILE A 273 -17.41 7.73 10.98
C ILE A 273 -17.38 8.10 12.47
N GLY A 274 -16.36 8.86 12.89
CA GLY A 274 -16.25 9.43 14.24
C GLY A 274 -15.58 8.51 15.26
N LEU A 275 -15.08 9.12 16.37
CA LEU A 275 -14.25 8.46 17.39
C LEU A 275 -14.91 7.27 18.06
N GLU A 276 -16.20 7.37 18.40
CA GLU A 276 -16.93 6.31 19.10
C GLU A 276 -17.01 5.02 18.29
N ALA A 277 -17.14 5.14 16.97
CA ALA A 277 -17.11 4.00 16.06
C ALA A 277 -15.73 3.31 16.08
N PHE A 278 -14.64 4.08 16.01
CA PHE A 278 -13.29 3.53 16.09
C PHE A 278 -13.00 2.88 17.44
N GLU A 279 -13.50 3.43 18.52
CA GLU A 279 -13.39 2.78 19.84
C GLU A 279 -14.08 1.40 19.84
N ARG A 280 -15.32 1.31 19.31
CA ARG A 280 -16.04 0.04 19.17
C ARG A 280 -15.28 -0.95 18.28
N ILE A 281 -14.80 -0.52 17.12
CA ILE A 281 -14.05 -1.36 16.16
C ILE A 281 -12.79 -1.92 16.82
N LEU A 282 -11.98 -1.08 17.48
CA LEU A 282 -10.73 -1.49 18.11
C LEU A 282 -10.92 -2.45 19.28
N LYS A 283 -12.05 -2.35 20.01
CA LYS A 283 -12.37 -3.17 21.16
C LYS A 283 -13.25 -4.37 20.82
N HIS A 284 -13.67 -4.52 19.57
CA HIS A 284 -14.58 -5.57 19.17
C HIS A 284 -13.92 -6.96 19.27
N SER A 285 -14.55 -7.89 19.98
CA SER A 285 -14.00 -9.23 20.22
C SER A 285 -13.75 -10.03 18.94
N LEU A 286 -14.63 -9.90 17.94
CA LEU A 286 -14.50 -10.56 16.64
C LEU A 286 -13.32 -10.01 15.80
N LEU A 287 -12.83 -8.82 16.12
CA LEU A 287 -11.67 -8.21 15.46
C LEU A 287 -10.39 -8.34 16.31
N ALA A 288 -10.46 -9.02 17.46
CA ALA A 288 -9.29 -9.26 18.29
C ALA A 288 -8.19 -10.01 17.51
N GLY A 289 -6.93 -9.60 17.72
CA GLY A 289 -5.78 -10.19 17.03
C GLY A 289 -5.56 -9.73 15.58
N ARG A 290 -6.40 -8.82 15.04
CA ARG A 290 -6.15 -8.18 13.73
C ARG A 290 -5.18 -7.03 13.89
N ALA A 291 -4.49 -6.70 12.80
CA ALA A 291 -3.68 -5.49 12.74
C ALA A 291 -4.54 -4.31 12.26
N PHE A 292 -4.52 -3.22 13.01
CA PHE A 292 -5.21 -1.98 12.69
C PHE A 292 -4.21 -0.99 12.12
N ILE A 293 -4.30 -0.70 10.82
CA ILE A 293 -3.31 0.09 10.08
C ILE A 293 -3.93 1.42 9.65
N LEU A 294 -3.23 2.52 9.88
CA LEU A 294 -3.62 3.86 9.47
C LEU A 294 -3.07 4.20 8.09
N GLU A 295 -3.92 4.73 7.21
CA GLU A 295 -3.57 5.32 5.93
C GLU A 295 -4.12 6.75 5.82
N THR A 296 -4.21 7.41 6.95
CA THR A 296 -4.74 8.75 7.08
C THR A 296 -3.85 9.79 6.37
N PRO A 297 -4.40 10.90 5.87
CA PRO A 297 -3.61 11.96 5.26
C PRO A 297 -2.59 12.53 6.25
N ILE A 298 -1.50 13.08 5.70
CA ILE A 298 -0.49 13.84 6.44
C ILE A 298 -0.52 15.26 5.86
N ASP A 299 -1.48 16.06 6.31
CA ASP A 299 -1.67 17.44 5.85
C ASP A 299 -0.68 18.39 6.52
N LYS A 300 -0.27 18.04 7.75
CA LYS A 300 0.67 18.84 8.58
C LYS A 300 1.65 17.90 9.30
N PRO A 301 2.85 18.39 9.61
CA PRO A 301 3.79 17.64 10.46
C PRO A 301 3.13 17.21 11.78
N GLY A 302 3.26 15.92 12.13
CA GLY A 302 2.72 15.33 13.36
C GLY A 302 1.30 14.80 13.26
N ASP A 303 0.65 14.86 12.10
CA ASP A 303 -0.67 14.28 11.87
C ASP A 303 -0.65 12.76 12.02
N ASP A 304 0.39 12.10 11.53
CA ASP A 304 0.69 10.69 11.68
C ASP A 304 0.78 10.28 13.16
N ARG A 305 1.60 10.99 13.95
CA ARG A 305 1.72 10.75 15.40
C ARG A 305 0.38 10.94 16.12
N ARG A 306 -0.37 11.98 15.75
CA ARG A 306 -1.68 12.25 16.35
C ARG A 306 -2.63 11.10 16.11
N ASN A 307 -2.74 10.58 14.87
CA ASN A 307 -3.66 9.48 14.56
C ASN A 307 -3.26 8.19 15.30
N VAL A 308 -1.97 7.82 15.35
CA VAL A 308 -1.48 6.68 16.14
C VAL A 308 -1.81 6.88 17.64
N THR A 309 -1.59 8.08 18.19
CA THR A 309 -1.89 8.38 19.59
C THR A 309 -3.38 8.29 19.90
N VAL A 310 -4.24 8.73 18.96
CA VAL A 310 -5.71 8.61 19.12
C VAL A 310 -6.10 7.15 19.23
N LEU A 311 -5.62 6.25 18.37
CA LEU A 311 -5.97 4.83 18.45
C LEU A 311 -5.52 4.20 19.76
N TRP A 312 -4.32 4.51 20.25
CA TRP A 312 -3.85 4.02 21.55
C TRP A 312 -4.70 4.50 22.72
N LYS A 313 -5.15 5.76 22.71
CA LYS A 313 -6.06 6.29 23.73
C LYS A 313 -7.41 5.59 23.72
N LEU A 314 -7.97 5.29 22.56
CA LEU A 314 -9.24 4.58 22.43
C LEU A 314 -9.19 3.17 23.02
N VAL A 315 -8.04 2.53 23.03
CA VAL A 315 -7.84 1.22 23.68
C VAL A 315 -7.33 1.30 25.12
N GLY A 316 -7.30 2.50 25.70
CA GLY A 316 -6.92 2.71 27.11
C GLY A 316 -5.41 2.60 27.38
N LYS A 317 -4.55 2.80 26.35
CA LYS A 317 -3.10 2.81 26.51
C LYS A 317 -2.52 4.18 26.16
N GLU A 318 -1.55 4.63 26.97
CA GLU A 318 -0.78 5.83 26.66
C GLU A 318 0.45 5.48 25.82
N VAL A 319 0.72 6.28 24.77
CA VAL A 319 1.98 6.23 24.04
C VAL A 319 3.06 6.81 24.94
N LYS A 320 3.95 5.98 25.47
CA LYS A 320 5.16 6.48 26.17
C LYS A 320 5.98 7.26 25.16
N GLY A 321 6.01 8.58 25.32
CA GLY A 321 6.71 9.47 24.41
C GLY A 321 8.20 9.16 24.39
N SER A 322 8.75 8.74 23.26
CA SER A 322 10.15 8.99 22.98
C SER A 322 10.28 10.51 22.77
N ALA A 323 11.23 11.10 23.50
CA ALA A 323 11.47 12.56 23.55
C ALA A 323 11.37 13.18 22.13
N SER A 324 10.67 14.32 22.06
CA SER A 324 10.57 15.16 20.88
C SER A 324 11.96 15.41 20.31
N ARG A 325 12.23 14.95 19.09
CA ARG A 325 13.34 15.47 18.31
C ARG A 325 12.97 16.82 17.70
N ASP A 326 12.69 17.79 18.54
CA ASP A 326 12.83 19.19 18.18
C ASP A 326 14.34 19.46 18.11
N GLY A 327 14.89 19.46 16.92
CA GLY A 327 16.29 19.84 16.75
C GLY A 327 17.03 19.25 15.55
N MET A 328 16.45 18.40 14.76
CA MET A 328 17.14 17.89 13.57
C MET A 328 16.99 18.86 12.41
N LYS A 329 17.83 19.93 12.40
CA LYS A 329 18.02 20.77 11.20
C LYS A 329 18.52 19.88 10.05
N PRO A 330 17.98 20.03 8.84
CA PRO A 330 18.45 19.27 7.69
C PRO A 330 19.93 19.59 7.43
N ARG A 331 20.77 18.57 7.39
CA ARG A 331 22.18 18.68 7.03
C ARG A 331 22.28 19.21 5.59
N ARG A 332 22.47 20.52 5.43
CA ARG A 332 22.83 21.12 4.14
C ARG A 332 24.16 20.52 3.68
N LYS A 333 24.13 19.72 2.62
CA LYS A 333 25.37 19.34 1.92
C LYS A 333 26.03 20.60 1.39
N LYS A 334 27.19 20.97 1.96
CA LYS A 334 28.07 21.99 1.40
C LYS A 334 28.58 21.49 0.04
N VAL A 335 28.03 22.06 -1.02
CA VAL A 335 28.61 21.93 -2.35
C VAL A 335 29.92 22.73 -2.33
N LYS A 336 31.06 22.04 -2.40
CA LYS A 336 32.36 22.68 -2.60
C LYS A 336 32.35 23.36 -3.98
N LYS A 337 32.31 24.67 -4.00
CA LYS A 337 32.63 25.48 -5.18
C LYS A 337 34.11 25.27 -5.49
N GLY A 338 34.41 24.60 -6.59
CA GLY A 338 35.76 24.50 -7.14
C GLY A 338 36.26 25.92 -7.53
N SER A 339 37.43 26.23 -7.07
CA SER A 339 38.19 27.42 -7.44
C SER A 339 38.54 27.41 -8.92
N LYS A 340 38.03 28.35 -9.69
CA LYS A 340 38.53 28.66 -11.04
C LYS A 340 39.73 29.56 -10.92
N GLY A 341 40.90 29.01 -11.33
CA GLY A 341 42.12 29.74 -11.56
C GLY A 341 41.95 30.73 -12.72
N SER A 342 42.44 31.93 -12.48
CA SER A 342 42.58 33.01 -13.42
C SER A 342 43.71 32.68 -14.43
N ARG A 343 43.45 32.86 -15.72
CA ARG A 343 44.47 33.33 -16.68
C ARG A 343 43.82 34.13 -17.77
N GLY A 344 44.31 35.33 -17.94
CA GLY A 344 43.88 36.41 -18.79
C GLY A 344 44.30 36.26 -20.24
N SER A 345 43.74 37.05 -21.05
CA SER A 345 44.27 38.12 -21.91
C SER A 345 43.44 38.30 -23.18
N ARG A 346 43.15 39.56 -23.39
CA ARG A 346 43.12 40.37 -24.64
C ARG A 346 42.19 39.91 -25.79
N GLY A 347 41.14 40.69 -26.01
CA GLY A 347 41.18 41.72 -27.08
C GLY A 347 40.30 41.39 -28.22
N SER A 348 39.25 42.08 -28.50
CA SER A 348 39.09 43.05 -29.59
C SER A 348 37.62 43.31 -29.91
N LYS A 349 37.42 44.55 -30.26
CA LYS A 349 36.23 45.28 -30.66
C LYS A 349 35.48 44.69 -31.87
N GLY A 350 34.15 44.87 -31.91
CA GLY A 350 33.36 44.72 -33.13
C GLY A 350 31.90 45.03 -32.95
N LYS A 351 31.51 46.22 -33.26
CA LYS A 351 30.27 46.93 -33.52
C LYS A 351 29.05 46.14 -34.04
N ALA A 352 27.92 46.52 -33.50
CA ALA A 352 26.69 47.08 -34.10
C ALA A 352 25.87 46.24 -35.08
N GLY A 353 24.56 46.18 -34.85
CA GLY A 353 23.55 45.85 -35.84
C GLY A 353 22.18 45.70 -35.22
N ALA A 354 21.41 46.78 -35.28
CA ALA A 354 20.00 46.89 -34.92
C ALA A 354 19.09 46.16 -35.92
N GLY A 355 17.89 45.80 -35.48
CA GLY A 355 16.85 45.44 -36.44
C GLY A 355 15.66 44.66 -35.81
N SER A 356 14.71 45.41 -35.25
CA SER A 356 13.26 45.41 -35.52
C SER A 356 12.45 44.11 -35.35
N ARG A 357 11.48 44.21 -34.46
CA ARG A 357 10.15 43.54 -34.50
C ARG A 357 9.33 44.00 -35.74
N PRO A 358 8.30 43.22 -36.17
CA PRO A 358 6.95 43.36 -35.62
C PRO A 358 6.17 42.04 -35.53
N ALA A 359 5.31 41.85 -34.58
CA ALA A 359 3.88 42.05 -34.34
C ALA A 359 2.88 41.28 -35.23
N ARG A 360 1.98 40.58 -34.51
CA ARG A 360 0.56 40.26 -34.79
C ARG A 360 0.20 39.23 -35.87
N ALA A 361 -0.55 38.19 -35.52
CA ALA A 361 -2.02 38.18 -35.72
C ALA A 361 -2.69 36.91 -35.17
N ARG A 362 -3.86 37.14 -34.66
CA ARG A 362 -4.95 36.29 -34.17
C ARG A 362 -5.58 35.43 -35.30
N GLY A 363 -6.31 34.39 -34.88
CA GLY A 363 -7.49 33.88 -35.58
C GLY A 363 -7.47 32.34 -35.73
N LYS A 364 -8.25 31.71 -35.19
CA LYS A 364 -9.56 31.12 -34.92
C LYS A 364 -9.44 29.87 -34.04
#